data_30d21bac85ca761242e6a423acfa6d4e
#
_entry.id   30d21bac85ca761242e6a423acfa6d4e
#
_cell.length_a   1.000
_cell.length_b   1.000
_cell.length_c   1.000
_cell.angle_alpha   90.00
_cell.angle_beta   90.00
_cell.angle_gamma   90.00
#
_symmetry.space_group_name_H-M   'P 1'
#
loop_
_entity.id
_entity.type
_entity.pdbx_description
1 polymer ?
#
loop_
_entity_poly.entity_id
_entity_poly.type
_entity_poly.pdbx_seq_one_letter_code
_entity_poly.pdbx_strand_id
1 'polypeptide(L)'
;MALRRLFTPGHSLIKLLPNSRTAVTSVVLERLERKKNEALLGGGQHRIDAQHKKGKLTARERIEVLLDEGSFVESDQLVEHDCTDWGMENTHFPGDGVVTGSGTINGKQVFLFSQDFTVFGGSLSAAYARKICKIMDHAEMVGAPLLGLNDSGGARIQEGVASLGGYGDIFLRNVLLSGVVPQISLIMGPCAGGAVYSPAITDFTFMVKGTSHMFITGPEVVKQVFRQMCIGNCDTANGIVTVY
;
A
#
# COMPACT_ATOMS: atom_id res chain seq x y z
N MET A 1 61.41 -61.30 -5.81
CA MET A 1 61.51 -60.24 -6.85
C MET A 1 60.04 -59.78 -7.19
N ALA A 2 59.70 -58.62 -6.80
CA ALA A 2 58.30 -58.15 -6.71
C ALA A 2 57.84 -57.49 -8.01
N LEU A 3 56.69 -57.94 -8.53
CA LEU A 3 55.96 -57.30 -9.59
C LEU A 3 54.99 -56.25 -8.95
N ARG A 4 55.30 -54.93 -9.09
CA ARG A 4 54.38 -53.85 -8.82
C ARG A 4 53.48 -53.68 -10.03
N ARG A 5 52.18 -53.96 -9.84
CA ARG A 5 51.11 -53.54 -10.76
C ARG A 5 50.78 -52.07 -10.47
N LEU A 6 50.91 -51.23 -11.47
CA LEU A 6 50.46 -49.88 -11.50
C LEU A 6 48.95 -49.90 -11.72
N PHE A 7 48.22 -49.53 -10.68
CA PHE A 7 46.79 -49.18 -10.80
C PHE A 7 46.68 -47.68 -11.15
N THR A 8 46.25 -47.37 -12.34
CA THR A 8 45.76 -46.00 -12.69
C THR A 8 44.33 -45.86 -12.23
N PRO A 9 43.99 -44.85 -11.39
CA PRO A 9 42.59 -44.58 -11.09
C PRO A 9 41.97 -43.84 -12.26
N GLY A 10 41.01 -44.49 -12.92
CA GLY A 10 40.16 -43.84 -13.89
C GLY A 10 39.33 -42.73 -13.23
N HIS A 11 39.56 -41.50 -13.66
CA HIS A 11 38.73 -40.39 -13.29
C HIS A 11 37.35 -40.56 -13.95
N SER A 12 36.44 -41.14 -13.20
CA SER A 12 35.01 -41.05 -13.51
C SER A 12 34.59 -39.60 -13.31
N LEU A 13 34.45 -38.86 -14.40
CA LEU A 13 33.73 -37.59 -14.44
C LEU A 13 32.25 -37.89 -14.18
N ILE A 14 31.87 -37.98 -12.91
CA ILE A 14 30.46 -37.87 -12.52
C ILE A 14 30.09 -36.42 -12.86
N LYS A 15 29.48 -36.23 -14.03
CA LYS A 15 28.72 -35.01 -14.32
C LYS A 15 27.65 -34.88 -13.24
N LEU A 16 27.85 -34.03 -12.27
CA LEU A 16 26.83 -33.58 -11.33
C LEU A 16 25.74 -32.93 -12.17
N LEU A 17 24.72 -33.70 -12.53
CA LEU A 17 23.47 -33.16 -12.99
C LEU A 17 22.96 -32.27 -11.85
N PRO A 18 22.56 -31.01 -12.13
CA PRO A 18 22.01 -30.16 -11.09
C PRO A 18 20.84 -30.90 -10.43
N ASN A 19 20.91 -31.05 -9.11
CA ASN A 19 19.94 -31.76 -8.32
C ASN A 19 18.59 -31.13 -8.66
N SER A 20 17.58 -31.92 -9.06
CA SER A 20 16.27 -31.43 -9.50
C SER A 20 15.64 -30.47 -8.45
N ARG A 21 15.95 -30.66 -7.17
CA ARG A 21 15.56 -29.76 -6.08
C ARG A 21 16.20 -28.37 -6.21
N THR A 22 17.47 -28.25 -6.58
CA THR A 22 18.15 -26.93 -6.75
C THR A 22 17.60 -26.19 -7.96
N ALA A 23 17.30 -26.88 -9.06
CA ALA A 23 16.71 -26.26 -10.25
C ALA A 23 15.29 -25.74 -9.99
N VAL A 24 14.46 -26.50 -9.29
CA VAL A 24 13.11 -26.05 -8.90
C VAL A 24 13.18 -24.84 -7.95
N THR A 25 14.13 -24.86 -7.00
CA THR A 25 14.32 -23.74 -6.06
C THR A 25 14.75 -22.48 -6.80
N SER A 26 15.64 -22.54 -7.80
CA SER A 26 16.05 -21.36 -8.57
C SER A 26 14.89 -20.74 -9.36
N VAL A 27 14.08 -21.57 -10.01
CA VAL A 27 12.89 -21.08 -10.76
C VAL A 27 11.87 -20.39 -9.83
N VAL A 28 11.65 -20.93 -8.64
CA VAL A 28 10.75 -20.33 -7.66
C VAL A 28 11.29 -18.98 -7.15
N LEU A 29 12.59 -18.90 -6.87
CA LEU A 29 13.24 -17.67 -6.44
C LEU A 29 13.20 -16.60 -7.53
N GLU A 30 13.51 -16.95 -8.78
CA GLU A 30 13.41 -16.02 -9.91
C GLU A 30 11.97 -15.49 -10.11
N ARG A 31 10.97 -16.37 -9.95
CA ARG A 31 9.56 -15.97 -9.98
C ARG A 31 9.21 -15.01 -8.83
N LEU A 32 9.70 -15.28 -7.63
CA LEU A 32 9.50 -14.42 -6.47
C LEU A 32 10.12 -13.03 -6.68
N GLU A 33 11.37 -12.99 -7.13
CA GLU A 33 12.08 -11.73 -7.41
C GLU A 33 11.36 -10.91 -8.49
N ARG A 34 10.91 -11.57 -9.56
CA ARG A 34 10.11 -10.90 -10.59
C ARG A 34 8.83 -10.27 -10.01
N LYS A 35 8.06 -11.03 -9.21
CA LYS A 35 6.85 -10.51 -8.56
C LYS A 35 7.13 -9.37 -7.60
N LYS A 36 8.24 -9.43 -6.86
CA LYS A 36 8.68 -8.31 -6.01
C LYS A 36 9.00 -7.07 -6.84
N ASN A 37 9.71 -7.22 -7.95
CA ASN A 37 10.04 -6.11 -8.84
C ASN A 37 8.78 -5.52 -9.49
N GLU A 38 7.80 -6.34 -9.88
CA GLU A 38 6.48 -5.87 -10.34
C GLU A 38 5.77 -5.05 -9.26
N ALA A 39 5.79 -5.51 -7.99
CA ALA A 39 5.22 -4.78 -6.86
C ALA A 39 5.86 -3.40 -6.62
N LEU A 40 7.15 -3.24 -6.90
CA LEU A 40 7.83 -1.96 -6.75
C LEU A 40 7.35 -0.92 -7.77
N LEU A 41 6.90 -1.36 -8.94
CA LEU A 41 6.40 -0.48 -9.99
C LEU A 41 4.95 -0.03 -9.79
N GLY A 42 4.23 -0.63 -8.83
CA GLY A 42 2.82 -0.31 -8.58
C GLY A 42 1.98 -0.33 -9.86
N GLY A 43 1.36 0.80 -10.23
CA GLY A 43 0.57 0.92 -11.46
C GLY A 43 1.37 1.06 -12.75
N GLY A 44 2.71 0.98 -12.68
CA GLY A 44 3.64 1.06 -13.81
C GLY A 44 4.22 2.45 -14.05
N GLN A 45 5.35 2.50 -14.76
CA GLN A 45 6.17 3.71 -14.93
C GLN A 45 5.38 4.92 -15.46
N HIS A 46 4.52 4.71 -16.44
CA HIS A 46 3.71 5.80 -17.01
C HIS A 46 2.84 6.51 -15.94
N ARG A 47 2.27 5.75 -14.98
CA ARG A 47 1.46 6.31 -13.90
C ARG A 47 2.32 6.97 -12.83
N ILE A 48 3.51 6.45 -12.58
CA ILE A 48 4.52 7.08 -11.70
C ILE A 48 4.90 8.44 -12.27
N ASP A 49 5.26 8.51 -13.55
CA ASP A 49 5.61 9.77 -14.24
C ASP A 49 4.46 10.79 -14.19
N ALA A 50 3.21 10.31 -14.28
CA ALA A 50 2.04 11.17 -14.17
C ALA A 50 1.85 11.75 -12.75
N GLN A 51 2.26 11.02 -11.68
CA GLN A 51 2.29 11.57 -10.31
C GLN A 51 3.39 12.62 -10.18
N HIS A 52 4.59 12.32 -10.65
CA HIS A 52 5.73 13.26 -10.59
C HIS A 52 5.44 14.57 -11.35
N LYS A 53 4.79 14.50 -12.52
CA LYS A 53 4.35 15.69 -13.27
C LYS A 53 3.39 16.59 -12.48
N LYS A 54 2.66 16.02 -11.52
CA LYS A 54 1.77 16.76 -10.59
C LYS A 54 2.49 17.24 -9.33
N GLY A 55 3.81 17.05 -9.24
CA GLY A 55 4.59 17.38 -8.04
C GLY A 55 4.34 16.45 -6.84
N LYS A 56 3.79 15.24 -7.08
CA LYS A 56 3.49 14.26 -6.05
C LYS A 56 4.49 13.12 -6.06
N LEU A 57 4.89 12.65 -4.89
CA LEU A 57 5.66 11.43 -4.71
C LEU A 57 4.76 10.20 -4.82
N THR A 58 5.35 9.06 -5.18
CA THR A 58 4.70 7.74 -5.10
C THR A 58 4.55 7.29 -3.65
N ALA A 59 3.73 6.25 -3.43
CA ALA A 59 3.53 5.70 -2.08
C ALA A 59 4.83 5.24 -1.42
N ARG A 60 5.75 4.64 -2.17
CA ARG A 60 7.05 4.16 -1.68
C ARG A 60 8.02 5.29 -1.38
N GLU A 61 8.14 6.25 -2.28
CA GLU A 61 9.00 7.44 -2.06
C GLU A 61 8.58 8.23 -0.83
N ARG A 62 7.25 8.32 -0.54
CA ARG A 62 6.75 8.95 0.69
C ARG A 62 7.21 8.21 1.95
N ILE A 63 7.24 6.88 1.91
CA ILE A 63 7.73 6.04 3.02
C ILE A 63 9.23 6.27 3.23
N GLU A 64 10.02 6.28 2.14
CA GLU A 64 11.46 6.51 2.18
C GLU A 64 11.84 7.87 2.75
N VAL A 65 11.05 8.92 2.43
CA VAL A 65 11.26 10.26 2.99
C VAL A 65 10.88 10.35 4.47
N LEU A 66 9.90 9.56 4.90
CA LEU A 66 9.35 9.64 6.26
C LEU A 66 10.15 8.84 7.29
N LEU A 67 10.62 7.66 6.91
CA LEU A 67 11.28 6.73 7.82
C LEU A 67 12.80 6.89 7.86
N ASP A 68 13.42 6.40 8.92
CA ASP A 68 14.86 6.26 8.99
C ASP A 68 15.37 5.34 7.88
N GLU A 69 16.50 5.68 7.28
CA GLU A 69 17.07 4.96 6.15
C GLU A 69 17.23 3.46 6.45
N GLY A 70 16.72 2.62 5.54
CA GLY A 70 16.82 1.16 5.63
C GLY A 70 15.98 0.51 6.74
N SER A 71 15.16 1.27 7.47
CA SER A 71 14.34 0.73 8.57
C SER A 71 13.03 0.09 8.10
N PHE A 72 12.59 0.37 6.87
CA PHE A 72 11.29 -0.09 6.40
C PHE A 72 11.24 -1.60 6.15
N VAL A 73 10.27 -2.26 6.78
CA VAL A 73 9.92 -3.66 6.57
C VAL A 73 8.52 -3.74 6.01
N GLU A 74 8.41 -4.05 4.72
CA GLU A 74 7.12 -4.16 4.02
C GLU A 74 6.40 -5.45 4.39
N SER A 75 5.08 -5.36 4.59
CA SER A 75 4.19 -6.49 4.82
C SER A 75 3.24 -6.67 3.64
N ASP A 76 2.95 -7.94 3.29
CA ASP A 76 1.94 -8.30 2.28
C ASP A 76 2.18 -7.66 0.89
N GLN A 77 3.44 -7.55 0.49
CA GLN A 77 3.87 -6.95 -0.78
C GLN A 77 3.25 -7.63 -2.01
N LEU A 78 2.96 -8.92 -1.93
CA LEU A 78 2.50 -9.74 -3.06
C LEU A 78 1.00 -10.02 -3.03
N VAL A 79 0.25 -9.44 -2.10
CA VAL A 79 -1.21 -9.59 -2.04
C VAL A 79 -1.84 -8.88 -3.23
N GLU A 80 -2.77 -9.56 -3.88
CA GLU A 80 -3.56 -9.06 -5.01
C GLU A 80 -5.05 -9.16 -4.65
N HIS A 81 -5.93 -8.45 -5.36
CA HIS A 81 -7.38 -8.56 -5.18
C HIS A 81 -7.91 -9.89 -5.75
N ASP A 82 -9.06 -10.32 -5.25
CA ASP A 82 -9.73 -11.55 -5.67
C ASP A 82 -10.94 -11.27 -6.58
N CYS A 83 -11.11 -10.02 -7.05
CA CYS A 83 -12.26 -9.62 -7.86
C CYS A 83 -12.17 -10.21 -9.27
N THR A 84 -13.25 -10.85 -9.70
CA THR A 84 -13.39 -11.43 -11.05
C THR A 84 -14.40 -10.68 -11.92
N ASP A 85 -15.16 -9.76 -11.33
CA ASP A 85 -16.16 -8.98 -12.04
C ASP A 85 -15.56 -7.84 -12.86
N TRP A 86 -16.27 -7.40 -13.87
CA TRP A 86 -15.93 -6.21 -14.68
C TRP A 86 -14.55 -6.29 -15.38
N GLY A 87 -14.06 -7.49 -15.68
CA GLY A 87 -12.76 -7.71 -16.33
C GLY A 87 -11.56 -7.55 -15.40
N MET A 88 -11.80 -7.52 -14.08
CA MET A 88 -10.73 -7.40 -13.08
C MET A 88 -9.85 -8.65 -13.02
N GLU A 89 -10.36 -9.82 -13.42
CA GLU A 89 -9.63 -11.09 -13.46
C GLU A 89 -8.35 -11.04 -14.31
N ASN A 90 -8.23 -10.06 -15.21
CA ASN A 90 -7.07 -9.90 -16.08
C ASN A 90 -6.14 -8.76 -15.66
N THR A 91 -6.44 -8.07 -14.54
CA THR A 91 -5.71 -6.85 -14.16
C THR A 91 -5.31 -6.94 -12.69
N HIS A 92 -4.16 -7.54 -12.44
CA HIS A 92 -3.61 -7.69 -11.09
C HIS A 92 -2.37 -6.81 -10.89
N PHE A 93 -2.30 -6.20 -9.72
CA PHE A 93 -1.13 -5.44 -9.28
C PHE A 93 -0.70 -5.96 -7.91
N PRO A 94 0.52 -6.54 -7.78
CA PRO A 94 1.03 -6.96 -6.49
C PRO A 94 1.08 -5.78 -5.49
N GLY A 95 0.56 -6.02 -4.29
CA GLY A 95 0.39 -4.99 -3.27
C GLY A 95 -0.95 -4.27 -3.29
N ASP A 96 -1.74 -4.42 -4.35
CA ASP A 96 -3.13 -3.96 -4.52
C ASP A 96 -3.42 -2.50 -4.11
N GLY A 97 -2.52 -1.58 -4.46
CA GLY A 97 -2.74 -0.13 -4.28
C GLY A 97 -2.48 0.40 -2.88
N VAL A 98 -1.90 -0.40 -1.98
CA VAL A 98 -1.42 0.08 -0.67
C VAL A 98 -0.12 -0.60 -0.27
N VAL A 99 0.84 0.19 0.15
CA VAL A 99 2.09 -0.29 0.76
C VAL A 99 1.90 -0.25 2.26
N THR A 100 2.10 -1.38 2.93
CA THR A 100 1.92 -1.52 4.37
C THR A 100 3.18 -2.08 5.01
N GLY A 101 3.49 -1.67 6.20
CA GLY A 101 4.67 -2.16 6.91
C GLY A 101 4.97 -1.42 8.19
N SER A 102 6.17 -1.61 8.68
CA SER A 102 6.70 -0.93 9.86
C SER A 102 8.11 -0.41 9.61
N GLY A 103 8.51 0.57 10.38
CA GLY A 103 9.85 1.14 10.34
C GLY A 103 10.11 1.99 11.57
N THR A 104 11.14 2.80 11.52
CA THR A 104 11.46 3.72 12.63
C THR A 104 11.48 5.16 12.16
N ILE A 105 11.13 6.07 13.08
CA ILE A 105 11.32 7.52 12.94
C ILE A 105 12.13 7.98 14.16
N ASN A 106 13.33 8.51 13.92
CA ASN A 106 14.27 8.86 14.98
C ASN A 106 14.49 7.70 15.98
N GLY A 107 14.63 6.47 15.45
CA GLY A 107 14.83 5.25 16.22
C GLY A 107 13.60 4.70 16.95
N LYS A 108 12.43 5.33 16.81
CA LYS A 108 11.17 4.86 17.44
C LYS A 108 10.33 4.09 16.44
N GLN A 109 9.85 2.90 16.87
CA GLN A 109 8.99 2.04 16.05
C GLN A 109 7.68 2.72 15.70
N VAL A 110 7.30 2.62 14.43
CA VAL A 110 6.00 3.05 13.90
C VAL A 110 5.45 2.01 12.95
N PHE A 111 4.12 1.93 12.85
CA PHE A 111 3.42 1.18 11.81
C PHE A 111 2.77 2.14 10.84
N LEU A 112 2.75 1.77 9.56
CA LEU A 112 2.22 2.68 8.55
C LEU A 112 1.58 1.94 7.37
N PHE A 113 0.70 2.66 6.71
CA PHE A 113 0.23 2.33 5.37
C PHE A 113 0.34 3.55 4.46
N SER A 114 0.68 3.35 3.21
CA SER A 114 0.75 4.40 2.18
C SER A 114 -0.09 3.99 0.98
N GLN A 115 -1.10 4.79 0.68
CA GLN A 115 -2.01 4.55 -0.44
C GLN A 115 -1.34 4.92 -1.76
N ASP A 116 -1.39 4.00 -2.72
CA ASP A 116 -0.76 4.16 -4.01
C ASP A 116 -1.80 4.57 -5.08
N PHE A 117 -1.84 5.84 -5.38
CA PHE A 117 -2.75 6.38 -6.40
C PHE A 117 -2.47 5.86 -7.80
N THR A 118 -1.29 5.29 -8.07
CA THR A 118 -0.96 4.70 -9.37
C THR A 118 -1.73 3.42 -9.65
N VAL A 119 -2.20 2.73 -8.61
CA VAL A 119 -2.99 1.50 -8.71
C VAL A 119 -4.46 1.81 -8.46
N PHE A 120 -5.29 1.72 -9.49
CA PHE A 120 -6.73 1.99 -9.44
C PHE A 120 -7.13 3.30 -8.72
N GLY A 121 -6.29 4.35 -8.81
CA GLY A 121 -6.53 5.62 -8.10
C GLY A 121 -6.47 5.50 -6.58
N GLY A 122 -5.74 4.54 -6.04
CA GLY A 122 -5.66 4.26 -4.60
C GLY A 122 -6.98 3.76 -4.00
N SER A 123 -7.90 3.26 -4.83
CA SER A 123 -9.22 2.81 -4.36
C SER A 123 -9.13 1.54 -3.52
N LEU A 124 -9.90 1.50 -2.44
CA LEU A 124 -9.89 0.41 -1.47
C LEU A 124 -10.62 -0.82 -1.99
N SER A 125 -9.94 -1.95 -2.01
CA SER A 125 -10.47 -3.30 -2.21
C SER A 125 -10.62 -4.03 -0.87
N ALA A 126 -11.24 -5.19 -0.88
CA ALA A 126 -11.26 -6.08 0.29
C ALA A 126 -9.83 -6.53 0.69
N ALA A 127 -8.97 -6.86 -0.28
CA ALA A 127 -7.58 -7.25 -0.03
C ALA A 127 -6.76 -6.09 0.56
N TYR A 128 -6.92 -4.90 0.00
CA TYR A 128 -6.32 -3.66 0.48
C TYR A 128 -6.73 -3.36 1.94
N ALA A 129 -8.03 -3.47 2.25
CA ALA A 129 -8.53 -3.28 3.61
C ALA A 129 -7.91 -4.27 4.60
N ARG A 130 -7.83 -5.56 4.24
CA ARG A 130 -7.17 -6.60 5.07
C ARG A 130 -5.73 -6.25 5.41
N LYS A 131 -4.97 -5.70 4.45
CA LYS A 131 -3.59 -5.25 4.67
C LYS A 131 -3.52 -4.13 5.71
N ILE A 132 -4.36 -3.10 5.58
CA ILE A 132 -4.42 -2.01 6.56
C ILE A 132 -4.82 -2.53 7.93
N CYS A 133 -5.89 -3.31 8.01
CA CYS A 133 -6.37 -3.89 9.27
C CYS A 133 -5.27 -4.67 9.99
N LYS A 134 -4.51 -5.49 9.26
CA LYS A 134 -3.38 -6.24 9.82
C LYS A 134 -2.31 -5.32 10.43
N ILE A 135 -1.97 -4.22 9.78
CA ILE A 135 -1.00 -3.26 10.32
C ILE A 135 -1.55 -2.53 11.54
N MET A 136 -2.85 -2.21 11.55
CA MET A 136 -3.52 -1.62 12.71
C MET A 136 -3.48 -2.58 13.91
N ASP A 137 -3.79 -3.86 13.69
CA ASP A 137 -3.72 -4.91 14.73
C ASP A 137 -2.28 -5.06 15.28
N HIS A 138 -1.25 -4.95 14.41
CA HIS A 138 0.15 -4.99 14.86
C HIS A 138 0.52 -3.73 15.67
N ALA A 139 0.05 -2.55 15.27
CA ALA A 139 0.27 -1.30 16.00
C ALA A 139 -0.33 -1.39 17.42
N GLU A 140 -1.52 -1.94 17.55
CA GLU A 140 -2.18 -2.21 18.83
C GLU A 140 -1.35 -3.14 19.71
N MET A 141 -0.95 -4.30 19.17
CA MET A 141 -0.19 -5.31 19.93
C MET A 141 1.14 -4.77 20.46
N VAL A 142 1.81 -3.91 19.70
CA VAL A 142 3.11 -3.36 20.07
C VAL A 142 2.98 -2.07 20.90
N GLY A 143 1.83 -1.39 20.82
CA GLY A 143 1.64 -0.07 21.43
C GLY A 143 2.40 1.05 20.70
N ALA A 144 2.60 0.91 19.39
CA ALA A 144 3.34 1.87 18.58
C ALA A 144 2.39 2.73 17.72
N PRO A 145 2.79 3.98 17.38
CA PRO A 145 1.97 4.87 16.56
C PRO A 145 1.63 4.28 15.20
N LEU A 146 0.41 4.58 14.72
CA LEU A 146 -0.07 4.25 13.39
C LEU A 146 -0.08 5.50 12.51
N LEU A 147 0.56 5.43 11.34
CA LEU A 147 0.61 6.51 10.35
C LEU A 147 -0.11 6.08 9.08
N GLY A 148 -1.06 6.91 8.62
CA GLY A 148 -1.75 6.74 7.34
C GLY A 148 -1.29 7.81 6.34
N LEU A 149 -0.67 7.42 5.23
CA LEU A 149 -0.35 8.29 4.10
C LEU A 149 -1.46 8.17 3.06
N ASN A 150 -2.41 9.12 3.08
CA ASN A 150 -3.69 9.01 2.39
C ASN A 150 -3.65 9.69 1.02
N ASP A 151 -4.03 8.94 -0.03
CA ASP A 151 -4.15 9.39 -1.42
C ASP A 151 -5.07 8.41 -2.16
N SER A 152 -6.40 8.60 -2.05
CA SER A 152 -7.38 7.60 -2.49
C SER A 152 -8.64 8.21 -3.09
N GLY A 153 -9.10 7.61 -4.18
CA GLY A 153 -10.39 7.93 -4.80
C GLY A 153 -11.60 7.33 -4.08
N GLY A 154 -11.43 6.61 -2.98
CA GLY A 154 -12.53 5.99 -2.22
C GLY A 154 -12.65 4.48 -2.41
N ALA A 155 -13.86 3.95 -2.34
CA ALA A 155 -14.15 2.53 -2.52
C ALA A 155 -13.93 2.08 -3.98
N ARG A 156 -13.37 0.89 -4.17
CA ARG A 156 -13.25 0.27 -5.49
C ARG A 156 -14.61 -0.22 -5.95
N ILE A 157 -15.20 0.46 -6.91
CA ILE A 157 -16.58 0.25 -7.36
C ILE A 157 -16.79 -1.17 -7.89
N GLN A 158 -15.78 -1.74 -8.55
CA GLN A 158 -15.84 -3.08 -9.13
C GLN A 158 -16.03 -4.17 -8.08
N GLU A 159 -15.61 -3.94 -6.84
CA GLU A 159 -15.79 -4.89 -5.74
C GLU A 159 -17.08 -4.69 -4.93
N GLY A 160 -17.83 -3.64 -5.24
CA GLY A 160 -19.14 -3.39 -4.66
C GLY A 160 -19.14 -3.41 -3.11
N VAL A 161 -19.98 -4.29 -2.55
CA VAL A 161 -20.17 -4.39 -1.08
C VAL A 161 -18.91 -4.83 -0.34
N ALA A 162 -18.06 -5.64 -0.94
CA ALA A 162 -16.82 -6.11 -0.31
C ALA A 162 -15.86 -4.94 -0.01
N SER A 163 -15.74 -3.99 -0.92
CA SER A 163 -14.98 -2.75 -0.71
C SER A 163 -15.57 -1.90 0.43
N LEU A 164 -16.89 -1.76 0.47
CA LEU A 164 -17.57 -1.00 1.54
C LEU A 164 -17.40 -1.67 2.91
N GLY A 165 -17.52 -3.00 2.96
CA GLY A 165 -17.24 -3.78 4.18
C GLY A 165 -15.82 -3.57 4.70
N GLY A 166 -14.83 -3.51 3.79
CA GLY A 166 -13.44 -3.23 4.13
C GLY A 166 -13.25 -1.87 4.84
N TYR A 167 -13.98 -0.84 4.44
CA TYR A 167 -13.98 0.43 5.19
C TYR A 167 -14.55 0.26 6.59
N GLY A 168 -15.63 -0.52 6.76
CA GLY A 168 -16.20 -0.82 8.06
C GLY A 168 -15.18 -1.46 9.00
N ASP A 169 -14.38 -2.40 8.49
CA ASP A 169 -13.33 -3.08 9.25
C ASP A 169 -12.20 -2.12 9.69
N ILE A 170 -11.85 -1.15 8.84
CA ILE A 170 -10.87 -0.11 9.18
C ILE A 170 -11.45 0.84 10.24
N PHE A 171 -12.69 1.30 10.08
CA PHE A 171 -13.33 2.21 11.05
C PHE A 171 -13.46 1.56 12.42
N LEU A 172 -13.82 0.29 12.49
CA LEU A 172 -13.84 -0.47 13.74
C LEU A 172 -12.50 -0.37 14.46
N ARG A 173 -11.39 -0.59 13.75
CA ARG A 173 -10.05 -0.51 14.31
C ARG A 173 -9.66 0.91 14.70
N ASN A 174 -10.02 1.93 13.91
CA ASN A 174 -9.80 3.32 14.32
C ASN A 174 -10.46 3.62 15.66
N VAL A 175 -11.69 3.13 15.88
CA VAL A 175 -12.41 3.32 17.14
C VAL A 175 -11.74 2.56 18.28
N LEU A 176 -11.36 1.30 18.08
CA LEU A 176 -10.71 0.49 19.11
C LEU A 176 -9.34 1.01 19.51
N LEU A 177 -8.59 1.58 18.56
CA LEU A 177 -7.26 2.15 18.78
C LEU A 177 -7.31 3.56 19.39
N SER A 178 -8.46 4.22 19.40
CA SER A 178 -8.62 5.58 19.94
C SER A 178 -8.26 5.62 21.42
N GLY A 179 -7.29 6.47 21.79
CA GLY A 179 -6.74 6.56 23.13
C GLY A 179 -5.82 5.40 23.55
N VAL A 180 -5.57 4.42 22.68
CA VAL A 180 -4.65 3.29 22.90
C VAL A 180 -3.31 3.54 22.25
N VAL A 181 -3.29 3.86 20.97
CA VAL A 181 -2.09 4.26 20.23
C VAL A 181 -2.35 5.54 19.44
N PRO A 182 -1.35 6.42 19.26
CA PRO A 182 -1.51 7.61 18.42
C PRO A 182 -1.80 7.22 16.97
N GLN A 183 -2.87 7.79 16.41
CA GLN A 183 -3.27 7.62 15.03
C GLN A 183 -3.06 8.93 14.26
N ILE A 184 -2.18 8.92 13.26
CA ILE A 184 -1.77 10.12 12.53
C ILE A 184 -2.09 9.93 11.05
N SER A 185 -2.87 10.82 10.48
CA SER A 185 -3.23 10.83 9.06
C SER A 185 -2.54 11.97 8.32
N LEU A 186 -1.83 11.66 7.24
CA LEU A 186 -1.23 12.62 6.33
C LEU A 186 -1.97 12.54 4.98
N ILE A 187 -2.70 13.59 4.64
CA ILE A 187 -3.44 13.68 3.39
C ILE A 187 -2.52 14.27 2.32
N MET A 188 -2.15 13.46 1.34
CA MET A 188 -1.15 13.84 0.32
C MET A 188 -1.73 13.98 -1.09
N GLY A 189 -2.98 13.62 -1.25
CA GLY A 189 -3.72 13.72 -2.50
C GLY A 189 -5.22 13.78 -2.25
N PRO A 190 -6.05 13.41 -3.24
CA PRO A 190 -7.48 13.29 -3.01
C PRO A 190 -7.77 12.23 -1.95
N CYS A 191 -8.76 12.51 -1.12
CA CYS A 191 -9.28 11.63 -0.09
C CYS A 191 -10.80 11.74 -0.16
N ALA A 192 -11.42 10.84 -0.95
CA ALA A 192 -12.80 10.98 -1.40
C ALA A 192 -13.71 9.86 -0.85
N GLY A 193 -14.97 10.18 -0.60
CA GLY A 193 -15.99 9.23 -0.20
C GLY A 193 -15.62 8.49 1.09
N GLY A 194 -15.63 7.15 1.08
CA GLY A 194 -15.25 6.32 2.23
C GLY A 194 -13.85 6.59 2.78
N ALA A 195 -12.90 6.99 1.92
CA ALA A 195 -11.53 7.27 2.30
C ALA A 195 -11.37 8.47 3.24
N VAL A 196 -12.33 9.38 3.28
CA VAL A 196 -12.25 10.58 4.14
C VAL A 196 -12.61 10.29 5.59
N TYR A 197 -13.42 9.27 5.85
CA TYR A 197 -13.93 9.00 7.21
C TYR A 197 -12.82 8.51 8.15
N SER A 198 -11.97 7.57 7.70
CA SER A 198 -10.87 7.06 8.53
C SER A 198 -9.94 8.19 9.01
N PRO A 199 -9.38 9.04 8.13
CA PRO A 199 -8.57 10.18 8.57
C PRO A 199 -9.30 11.15 9.51
N ALA A 200 -10.62 11.35 9.30
CA ALA A 200 -11.41 12.27 10.12
C ALA A 200 -11.64 11.79 11.55
N ILE A 201 -11.46 10.50 11.84
CA ILE A 201 -11.62 9.90 13.17
C ILE A 201 -10.28 9.51 13.81
N THR A 202 -9.14 9.86 13.19
CA THR A 202 -7.80 9.72 13.78
C THR A 202 -7.47 10.92 14.69
N ASP A 203 -6.42 10.80 15.52
CA ASP A 203 -6.07 11.82 16.51
C ASP A 203 -5.49 13.10 15.87
N PHE A 204 -4.70 12.93 14.78
CA PHE A 204 -4.06 14.06 14.08
C PHE A 204 -4.24 13.91 12.56
N THR A 205 -4.64 15.00 11.92
CA THR A 205 -4.76 15.07 10.46
C THR A 205 -3.92 16.21 9.92
N PHE A 206 -2.95 15.89 9.08
CA PHE A 206 -2.12 16.85 8.35
C PHE A 206 -2.47 16.85 6.88
N MET A 207 -2.47 18.02 6.23
CA MET A 207 -2.79 18.15 4.81
C MET A 207 -1.67 18.86 4.07
N VAL A 208 -1.27 18.31 2.93
CA VAL A 208 -0.27 18.94 2.05
C VAL A 208 -0.94 20.04 1.23
N LYS A 209 -0.46 21.27 1.37
CA LYS A 209 -1.00 22.43 0.65
C LYS A 209 -0.88 22.25 -0.87
N GLY A 210 -1.97 22.45 -1.58
CA GLY A 210 -2.02 22.46 -3.05
C GLY A 210 -2.24 21.10 -3.71
N THR A 211 -2.04 19.99 -3.00
CA THR A 211 -2.23 18.63 -3.57
C THR A 211 -3.28 17.80 -2.85
N SER A 212 -3.57 18.13 -1.59
CA SER A 212 -4.50 17.36 -0.77
C SER A 212 -5.91 17.93 -0.79
N HIS A 213 -6.89 17.04 -0.85
CA HIS A 213 -8.31 17.38 -0.81
C HIS A 213 -9.05 16.33 0.00
N MET A 214 -9.94 16.77 0.90
CA MET A 214 -10.85 15.91 1.65
C MET A 214 -12.29 16.26 1.33
N PHE A 215 -13.07 15.30 0.84
CA PHE A 215 -14.48 15.52 0.54
C PHE A 215 -15.28 14.22 0.57
N ILE A 216 -16.52 14.29 1.06
CA ILE A 216 -17.42 13.14 1.14
C ILE A 216 -17.95 12.80 -0.24
N THR A 217 -18.28 13.80 -1.06
CA THR A 217 -18.83 13.62 -2.40
C THR A 217 -18.35 14.70 -3.35
N GLY A 218 -18.30 14.39 -4.64
CA GLY A 218 -17.82 15.32 -5.67
C GLY A 218 -18.76 16.52 -5.85
N PRO A 219 -18.24 17.64 -6.40
CA PRO A 219 -18.96 18.90 -6.57
C PRO A 219 -20.24 18.77 -7.41
N GLU A 220 -20.25 17.89 -8.40
CA GLU A 220 -21.45 17.66 -9.23
C GLU A 220 -22.60 17.02 -8.42
N VAL A 221 -22.28 16.10 -7.51
CA VAL A 221 -23.28 15.50 -6.60
C VAL A 221 -23.79 16.54 -5.62
N VAL A 222 -22.91 17.37 -5.06
CA VAL A 222 -23.32 18.50 -4.19
C VAL A 222 -24.28 19.43 -4.92
N LYS A 223 -23.97 19.79 -6.16
CA LYS A 223 -24.80 20.64 -7.00
C LYS A 223 -26.18 20.02 -7.26
N GLN A 224 -26.26 18.72 -7.55
CA GLN A 224 -27.51 18.03 -7.84
C GLN A 224 -28.37 17.84 -6.58
N VAL A 225 -27.75 17.44 -5.45
CA VAL A 225 -28.51 17.11 -4.22
C VAL A 225 -28.89 18.35 -3.42
N PHE A 226 -27.93 19.27 -3.25
CA PHE A 226 -28.15 20.46 -2.41
C PHE A 226 -28.57 21.70 -3.21
N ARG A 227 -28.60 21.61 -4.55
CA ARG A 227 -28.88 22.74 -5.46
C ARG A 227 -28.00 23.96 -5.19
N GLN A 228 -26.85 23.76 -4.55
CA GLN A 228 -25.85 24.79 -4.32
C GLN A 228 -24.84 24.80 -5.47
N MET A 229 -24.66 25.96 -6.08
CA MET A 229 -23.49 26.14 -6.95
C MET A 229 -22.25 26.28 -6.08
N CYS A 230 -21.29 25.39 -6.26
CA CYS A 230 -19.94 25.63 -5.76
C CYS A 230 -19.35 26.78 -6.58
N ILE A 231 -19.46 28.00 -6.08
CA ILE A 231 -18.88 29.20 -6.68
C ILE A 231 -17.42 29.26 -6.20
N GLY A 232 -16.51 29.02 -7.10
CA GLY A 232 -15.07 28.99 -6.82
C GLY A 232 -14.50 27.59 -6.86
N ASN A 233 -13.18 27.50 -7.04
CA ASN A 233 -12.50 26.23 -6.93
C ASN A 233 -12.91 25.55 -5.63
N CYS A 234 -13.56 24.39 -5.71
CA CYS A 234 -13.78 23.51 -4.56
C CYS A 234 -12.46 23.05 -3.92
N ASP A 235 -11.34 23.49 -4.45
CA ASP A 235 -9.99 23.38 -3.92
C ASP A 235 -9.82 24.10 -2.57
N THR A 236 -10.74 24.99 -2.25
CA THR A 236 -10.84 25.66 -0.96
C THR A 236 -12.24 25.48 -0.34
N ALA A 237 -12.84 24.28 -0.49
CA ALA A 237 -13.93 23.92 0.41
C ALA A 237 -13.36 24.04 1.81
N ASN A 238 -13.63 25.20 2.40
CA ASN A 238 -13.28 25.67 3.72
C ASN A 238 -12.56 24.60 4.53
N GLY A 239 -11.25 24.47 4.22
CA GLY A 239 -10.44 23.46 4.82
C GLY A 239 -10.48 23.65 6.30
N ILE A 240 -11.08 22.72 6.97
CA ILE A 240 -10.78 22.53 8.38
C ILE A 240 -9.34 22.00 8.37
N VAL A 241 -8.40 22.92 8.27
CA VAL A 241 -7.04 22.68 8.73
C VAL A 241 -7.15 22.77 10.23
N THR A 242 -7.54 21.71 10.86
CA THR A 242 -7.46 21.60 12.30
C THR A 242 -6.06 21.10 12.61
N VAL A 243 -5.15 22.03 12.75
CA VAL A 243 -3.89 21.77 13.45
C VAL A 243 -4.23 21.96 14.93
N TYR A 244 -4.38 20.87 15.66
CA TYR A 244 -4.38 20.86 17.11
C TYR A 244 -3.07 20.23 17.61
#